data_92f83484b129f000f3ad62edcef6847e
#
_entry.id   92f83484b129f000f3ad62edcef6847e
#
_cell.length_a   1.000
_cell.length_b   1.000
_cell.length_c   1.000
_cell.angle_alpha   90.00
_cell.angle_beta   90.00
_cell.angle_gamma   90.00
#
_symmetry.space_group_name_H-M   'P 1'
#
loop_
_entity.id
_entity.type
_entity.pdbx_description
1 polymer ?
#
loop_
_entity_poly.entity_id
_entity_poly.type
_entity_poly.pdbx_seq_one_letter_code
_entity_poly.pdbx_strand_id
1 'polypeptide(L)'
;MSEFALSKKIIVIALGVIFCAFLSYIFFSDAQLQKGFFILFVCAGLWMTEIIPLAVTALLVPVISYFLKVLDAGAAMAPFSSTIIYLFMGGFTLAALLQKHGIDRWLANAVIGITKGRVWLSVIGFFAVTSFLSMWMSNTATTAMMIPIAVALVGSEYPKMRTMLILGTAYA
;
A
#
# COMPACT_ATOMS: atom_id res chain seq x y z
N MET A 1 -19.91 16.53 1.70
CA MET A 1 -18.58 16.94 2.23
C MET A 1 -18.65 18.45 2.40
N SER A 2 -18.55 18.98 3.62
CA SER A 2 -18.74 20.40 3.85
C SER A 2 -17.63 21.23 3.18
N GLU A 3 -17.95 22.40 2.60
CA GLU A 3 -16.99 23.34 2.00
C GLU A 3 -15.84 23.68 2.94
N PHE A 4 -16.11 23.70 4.24
CA PHE A 4 -15.14 23.93 5.30
C PHE A 4 -14.05 22.83 5.39
N ALA A 5 -14.40 21.58 5.13
CA ALA A 5 -13.44 20.47 5.11
C ALA A 5 -12.53 20.53 3.87
N LEU A 6 -13.08 20.98 2.73
CA LEU A 6 -12.33 21.15 1.49
C LEU A 6 -11.32 22.30 1.61
N SER A 7 -11.75 23.42 2.17
CA SER A 7 -10.88 24.59 2.42
C SER A 7 -9.68 24.25 3.32
N LYS A 8 -9.90 23.50 4.40
CA LYS A 8 -8.81 23.04 5.27
C LYS A 8 -7.82 22.14 4.54
N LYS A 9 -8.29 21.21 3.73
CA LYS A 9 -7.40 20.33 2.94
C LYS A 9 -6.53 21.14 1.97
N ILE A 10 -7.11 22.12 1.28
CA ILE A 10 -6.37 22.98 0.35
C ILE A 10 -5.27 23.77 1.09
N ILE A 11 -5.58 24.32 2.25
CA ILE A 11 -4.62 25.06 3.07
C ILE A 11 -3.44 24.16 3.52
N VAL A 12 -3.75 22.93 3.97
CA VAL A 12 -2.72 21.97 4.41
C VAL A 12 -1.82 21.59 3.24
N ILE A 13 -2.39 21.32 2.05
CA ILE A 13 -1.61 21.02 0.85
C ILE A 13 -0.73 22.21 0.46
N ALA A 14 -1.27 23.41 0.44
CA ALA A 14 -0.52 24.61 0.08
C ALA A 14 0.66 24.86 1.04
N LEU A 15 0.44 24.76 2.34
CA LEU A 15 1.50 24.88 3.34
C LEU A 15 2.56 23.78 3.19
N GLY A 16 2.14 22.53 2.93
CA GLY A 16 3.04 21.42 2.66
C GLY A 16 3.92 21.65 1.43
N VAL A 17 3.34 22.14 0.33
CA VAL A 17 4.08 22.47 -0.90
C VAL A 17 5.11 23.58 -0.66
N ILE A 18 4.72 24.65 0.06
CA ILE A 18 5.63 25.75 0.41
C ILE A 18 6.78 25.23 1.29
N PHE A 19 6.47 24.39 2.27
CA PHE A 19 7.47 23.78 3.15
C PHE A 19 8.44 22.86 2.37
N CYS A 20 7.95 22.06 1.45
CA CYS A 20 8.77 21.22 0.58
C CYS A 20 9.68 22.06 -0.34
N ALA A 21 9.17 23.15 -0.89
CA ALA A 21 9.97 24.09 -1.70
C ALA A 21 11.10 24.72 -0.87
N PHE A 22 10.79 25.13 0.35
CA PHE A 22 11.77 25.70 1.28
C PHE A 22 12.87 24.68 1.65
N LEU A 23 12.50 23.44 1.97
CA LEU A 23 13.46 22.37 2.24
C LEU A 23 14.36 22.10 1.02
N SER A 24 13.79 21.98 -0.17
CA SER A 24 14.55 21.75 -1.40
C SER A 24 15.55 22.88 -1.67
N TYR A 25 15.17 24.11 -1.39
CA TYR A 25 16.04 25.28 -1.57
C TYR A 25 17.22 25.28 -0.58
N ILE A 26 16.98 24.91 0.68
CA ILE A 26 18.03 24.90 1.71
C ILE A 26 19.04 23.78 1.50
N PHE A 27 18.55 22.56 1.17
CA PHE A 27 19.41 21.39 1.14
C PHE A 27 20.21 21.25 -0.16
N PHE A 28 19.77 21.88 -1.25
CA PHE A 28 20.40 21.67 -2.57
C PHE A 28 20.68 23.00 -3.26
N SER A 29 21.92 23.15 -3.76
CA SER A 29 22.35 24.33 -4.52
C SER A 29 22.13 24.18 -6.03
N ASP A 30 22.06 22.94 -6.54
CA ASP A 30 21.83 22.67 -7.95
C ASP A 30 20.33 22.74 -8.29
N ALA A 31 20.00 23.53 -9.32
CA ALA A 31 18.61 23.79 -9.70
C ALA A 31 17.85 22.54 -10.16
N GLN A 32 18.54 21.56 -10.78
CA GLN A 32 17.90 20.31 -11.19
C GLN A 32 17.63 19.41 -9.99
N LEU A 33 18.59 19.31 -9.07
CA LEU A 33 18.42 18.60 -7.82
C LEU A 33 17.30 19.21 -6.95
N GLN A 34 17.25 20.54 -6.83
CA GLN A 34 16.17 21.24 -6.13
C GLN A 34 14.79 20.83 -6.65
N LYS A 35 14.60 20.85 -7.97
CA LYS A 35 13.33 20.45 -8.60
C LYS A 35 13.00 18.98 -8.35
N GLY A 36 13.99 18.07 -8.49
CA GLY A 36 13.81 16.65 -8.23
C GLY A 36 13.39 16.36 -6.78
N PHE A 37 14.08 16.96 -5.82
CA PHE A 37 13.75 16.81 -4.39
C PHE A 37 12.44 17.48 -4.01
N PHE A 38 12.09 18.61 -4.64
CA PHE A 38 10.77 19.21 -4.48
C PHE A 38 9.66 18.25 -4.87
N ILE A 39 9.76 17.61 -6.04
CA ILE A 39 8.79 16.60 -6.50
C ILE A 39 8.72 15.45 -5.50
N LEU A 40 9.88 14.94 -5.07
CA LEU A 40 9.97 13.84 -4.11
C LEU A 40 9.26 14.19 -2.80
N PHE A 41 9.57 15.34 -2.19
CA PHE A 41 8.98 15.73 -0.91
C PHE A 41 7.47 15.98 -1.01
N VAL A 42 7.01 16.65 -2.07
CA VAL A 42 5.58 16.88 -2.29
C VAL A 42 4.84 15.57 -2.47
N CYS A 43 5.31 14.69 -3.34
CA CYS A 43 4.65 13.41 -3.60
C CYS A 43 4.72 12.46 -2.40
N ALA A 44 5.84 12.41 -1.69
CA ALA A 44 5.96 11.63 -0.46
C ALA A 44 5.03 12.16 0.64
N GLY A 45 4.95 13.47 0.82
CA GLY A 45 4.04 14.09 1.78
C GLY A 45 2.57 13.83 1.46
N LEU A 46 2.18 13.91 0.19
CA LEU A 46 0.83 13.57 -0.25
C LEU A 46 0.52 12.07 -0.05
N TRP A 47 1.49 11.21 -0.25
CA TRP A 47 1.38 9.77 -0.03
C TRP A 47 1.20 9.42 1.45
N MET A 48 2.04 10.01 2.31
CA MET A 48 1.98 9.75 3.76
C MET A 48 0.72 10.29 4.42
N THR A 49 0.20 11.40 3.92
CA THR A 49 -1.01 12.04 4.48
C THR A 49 -2.32 11.52 3.90
N GLU A 50 -2.26 10.79 2.78
CA GLU A 50 -3.44 10.28 2.06
C GLU A 50 -4.55 11.34 1.83
N ILE A 51 -4.17 12.62 1.78
CA ILE A 51 -5.14 13.74 1.58
C ILE A 51 -5.84 13.60 0.23
N ILE A 52 -5.11 13.09 -0.78
CA ILE A 52 -5.62 12.72 -2.10
C ILE A 52 -5.37 11.24 -2.37
N PRO A 53 -6.15 10.58 -3.24
CA PRO A 53 -5.95 9.17 -3.58
C PRO A 53 -4.53 8.90 -4.08
N LEU A 54 -3.93 7.79 -3.64
CA LEU A 54 -2.56 7.39 -4.00
C LEU A 54 -2.31 7.37 -5.51
N ALA A 55 -3.29 6.89 -6.29
CA ALA A 55 -3.21 6.86 -7.75
C ALA A 55 -3.10 8.26 -8.36
N VAL A 56 -3.79 9.25 -7.79
CA VAL A 56 -3.70 10.65 -8.24
C VAL A 56 -2.32 11.22 -7.93
N THR A 57 -1.77 10.95 -6.74
CA THR A 57 -0.40 11.34 -6.39
C THR A 57 0.62 10.74 -7.35
N ALA A 58 0.47 9.46 -7.72
CA ALA A 58 1.36 8.81 -8.68
C ALA A 58 1.33 9.48 -10.07
N LEU A 59 0.14 9.90 -10.54
CA LEU A 59 -0.01 10.61 -11.81
C LEU A 59 0.50 12.06 -11.76
N LEU A 60 0.57 12.67 -10.57
CA LEU A 60 1.15 14.02 -10.42
C LEU A 60 2.67 14.02 -10.67
N VAL A 61 3.38 12.93 -10.41
CA VAL A 61 4.84 12.86 -10.60
C VAL A 61 5.25 13.22 -12.04
N PRO A 62 4.76 12.55 -13.10
CA PRO A 62 5.14 12.89 -14.47
C PRO A 62 4.65 14.29 -14.87
N VAL A 63 3.46 14.68 -14.43
CA VAL A 63 2.88 16.00 -14.73
C VAL A 63 3.78 17.11 -14.16
N ILE A 64 4.11 17.06 -12.88
CA ILE A 64 4.96 18.07 -12.23
C ILE A 64 6.38 18.03 -12.83
N SER A 65 6.94 16.85 -13.12
CA SER A 65 8.26 16.69 -13.75
C SER A 65 8.35 17.40 -15.11
N TYR A 66 7.30 17.29 -15.91
CA TYR A 66 7.20 17.96 -17.20
C TYR A 66 7.08 19.49 -17.04
N PHE A 67 6.17 19.97 -16.18
CA PHE A 67 5.98 21.42 -15.99
C PHE A 67 7.18 22.12 -15.38
N LEU A 68 7.90 21.46 -14.49
CA LEU A 68 9.16 21.98 -13.92
C LEU A 68 10.36 21.83 -14.86
N LYS A 69 10.16 21.24 -16.06
CA LYS A 69 11.23 20.98 -17.03
C LYS A 69 12.37 20.15 -16.45
N VAL A 70 12.03 19.16 -15.63
CA VAL A 70 12.98 18.13 -15.12
C VAL A 70 13.13 17.03 -16.15
N LEU A 71 12.02 16.62 -16.76
CA LEU A 71 11.94 15.59 -17.81
C LEU A 71 11.07 16.09 -18.97
N ASP A 72 11.35 15.62 -20.18
CA ASP A 72 10.43 15.78 -21.29
C ASP A 72 9.20 14.87 -21.14
N ALA A 73 8.15 15.09 -21.93
CA ALA A 73 6.91 14.34 -21.82
C ALA A 73 7.10 12.83 -22.02
N GLY A 74 7.97 12.43 -22.96
CA GLY A 74 8.27 11.03 -23.24
C GLY A 74 8.97 10.36 -22.08
N ALA A 75 10.04 10.97 -21.55
CA ALA A 75 10.77 10.46 -20.41
C ALA A 75 9.92 10.43 -19.12
N ALA A 76 9.09 11.45 -18.90
CA ALA A 76 8.20 11.51 -17.73
C ALA A 76 7.15 10.38 -17.72
N MET A 77 6.64 9.99 -18.90
CA MET A 77 5.64 8.93 -19.06
C MET A 77 6.22 7.54 -19.30
N ALA A 78 7.52 7.42 -19.62
CA ALA A 78 8.18 6.15 -19.91
C ALA A 78 7.99 5.07 -18.81
N PRO A 79 8.03 5.39 -17.48
CA PRO A 79 7.79 4.40 -16.45
C PRO A 79 6.41 3.72 -16.55
N PHE A 80 5.39 4.41 -17.06
CA PHE A 80 4.03 3.85 -17.21
C PHE A 80 3.92 2.85 -18.38
N SER A 81 4.88 2.86 -19.29
CA SER A 81 4.98 1.91 -20.42
C SER A 81 5.91 0.74 -20.13
N SER A 82 6.40 0.60 -18.90
CA SER A 82 7.31 -0.47 -18.50
C SER A 82 6.61 -1.83 -18.54
N THR A 83 7.29 -2.84 -19.09
CA THR A 83 6.83 -4.24 -19.09
C THR A 83 6.53 -4.76 -17.67
N ILE A 84 7.23 -4.23 -16.67
CA ILE A 84 7.01 -4.59 -15.25
C ILE A 84 5.61 -4.18 -14.79
N ILE A 85 5.09 -3.04 -15.23
CA ILE A 85 3.72 -2.60 -14.89
C ILE A 85 2.68 -3.57 -15.45
N TYR A 86 2.86 -4.03 -16.69
CA TYR A 86 1.96 -5.02 -17.29
C TYR A 86 2.03 -6.37 -16.56
N LEU A 87 3.21 -6.77 -16.09
CA LEU A 87 3.38 -7.95 -15.26
C LEU A 87 2.62 -7.81 -13.93
N PHE A 88 2.73 -6.67 -13.25
CA PHE A 88 1.96 -6.39 -12.02
C PHE A 88 0.46 -6.35 -12.29
N MET A 89 0.02 -5.74 -13.39
CA MET A 89 -1.41 -5.74 -13.77
C MET A 89 -1.94 -7.17 -13.93
N GLY A 90 -1.18 -8.05 -14.59
CA GLY A 90 -1.53 -9.47 -14.70
C GLY A 90 -1.62 -10.15 -13.34
N GLY A 91 -0.64 -9.92 -12.46
CA GLY A 91 -0.63 -10.45 -11.10
C GLY A 91 -1.81 -9.95 -10.26
N PHE A 92 -2.13 -8.66 -10.29
CA PHE A 92 -3.29 -8.11 -9.58
C PHE A 92 -4.63 -8.62 -10.13
N THR A 93 -4.73 -8.81 -11.45
CA THR A 93 -5.91 -9.40 -12.08
C THR A 93 -6.10 -10.85 -11.60
N LEU A 94 -5.02 -11.63 -11.55
CA LEU A 94 -5.05 -13.00 -11.04
C LEU A 94 -5.46 -13.03 -9.56
N ALA A 95 -4.88 -12.17 -8.74
CA ALA A 95 -5.23 -12.03 -7.32
C ALA A 95 -6.71 -11.69 -7.12
N ALA A 96 -7.25 -10.75 -7.91
CA ALA A 96 -8.66 -10.38 -7.88
C ALA A 96 -9.58 -11.55 -8.28
N LEU A 97 -9.16 -12.38 -9.25
CA LEU A 97 -9.88 -13.57 -9.64
C LEU A 97 -9.87 -14.63 -8.53
N LEU A 98 -8.73 -14.88 -7.90
CA LEU A 98 -8.61 -15.81 -6.76
C LEU A 98 -9.56 -15.39 -5.63
N GLN A 99 -9.56 -14.09 -5.30
CA GLN A 99 -10.43 -13.52 -4.27
C GLN A 99 -11.92 -13.63 -4.65
N LYS A 100 -12.28 -13.29 -5.91
CA LYS A 100 -13.65 -13.38 -6.41
C LYS A 100 -14.22 -14.79 -6.33
N HIS A 101 -13.40 -15.81 -6.58
CA HIS A 101 -13.79 -17.21 -6.54
C HIS A 101 -13.62 -17.85 -5.15
N GLY A 102 -13.17 -17.11 -4.14
CA GLY A 102 -13.01 -17.57 -2.76
C GLY A 102 -11.93 -18.65 -2.59
N ILE A 103 -11.00 -18.75 -3.55
CA ILE A 103 -9.88 -19.70 -3.51
C ILE A 103 -8.94 -19.39 -2.35
N ASP A 104 -8.77 -18.10 -2.06
CA ASP A 104 -8.05 -17.57 -0.91
C ASP A 104 -8.59 -18.13 0.42
N ARG A 105 -9.93 -18.06 0.62
CA ARG A 105 -10.60 -18.61 1.81
C ARG A 105 -10.53 -20.14 1.86
N TRP A 106 -10.70 -20.78 0.72
CA TRP A 106 -10.57 -22.23 0.62
C TRP A 106 -9.16 -22.67 1.03
N LEU A 107 -8.10 -22.00 0.53
CA LEU A 107 -6.71 -22.30 0.87
C LEU A 107 -6.45 -22.13 2.38
N ALA A 108 -6.91 -21.02 2.97
CA ALA A 108 -6.77 -20.76 4.39
C ALA A 108 -7.46 -21.86 5.23
N ASN A 109 -8.68 -22.23 4.89
CA ASN A 109 -9.42 -23.27 5.60
C ASN A 109 -8.78 -24.65 5.43
N ALA A 110 -8.27 -24.98 4.23
CA ALA A 110 -7.61 -26.24 3.97
C ALA A 110 -6.36 -26.43 4.84
N VAL A 111 -5.52 -25.40 4.95
CA VAL A 111 -4.31 -25.45 5.80
C VAL A 111 -4.67 -25.60 7.27
N ILE A 112 -5.69 -24.88 7.76
CA ILE A 112 -6.16 -25.02 9.14
C ILE A 112 -6.73 -26.42 9.38
N GLY A 113 -7.49 -26.98 8.43
CA GLY A 113 -8.04 -28.33 8.53
C GLY A 113 -6.99 -29.44 8.63
N ILE A 114 -5.86 -29.29 7.94
CA ILE A 114 -4.75 -30.26 7.96
C ILE A 114 -4.05 -30.29 9.32
N THR A 115 -4.08 -29.20 10.08
CA THR A 115 -3.34 -29.09 11.37
C THR A 115 -4.00 -29.88 12.52
N LYS A 116 -5.20 -30.44 12.30
CA LYS A 116 -5.92 -31.35 13.22
C LYS A 116 -5.94 -30.88 14.68
N GLY A 117 -6.14 -29.57 14.93
CA GLY A 117 -6.23 -29.02 16.27
C GLY A 117 -4.90 -28.86 17.02
N ARG A 118 -3.75 -29.10 16.39
CA ARG A 118 -2.43 -28.83 16.97
C ARG A 118 -2.17 -27.33 16.89
N VAL A 119 -2.31 -26.60 18.01
CA VAL A 119 -2.26 -25.14 18.07
C VAL A 119 -1.01 -24.58 17.38
N TRP A 120 0.18 -25.10 17.64
CA TRP A 120 1.44 -24.64 17.04
C TRP A 120 1.48 -24.82 15.51
N LEU A 121 1.01 -25.95 15.01
CA LEU A 121 0.93 -26.19 13.58
C LEU A 121 -0.10 -25.28 12.91
N SER A 122 -1.20 -24.98 13.61
CA SER A 122 -2.22 -24.06 13.12
C SER A 122 -1.68 -22.62 13.05
N VAL A 123 -0.88 -22.21 14.03
CA VAL A 123 -0.22 -20.87 14.02
C VAL A 123 0.79 -20.78 12.87
N ILE A 124 1.66 -21.77 12.71
CA ILE A 124 2.63 -21.80 11.61
C ILE A 124 1.92 -21.82 10.26
N GLY A 125 0.92 -22.70 10.09
CA GLY A 125 0.13 -22.78 8.86
C GLY A 125 -0.61 -21.47 8.56
N PHE A 126 -1.17 -20.81 9.58
CA PHE A 126 -1.82 -19.53 9.45
C PHE A 126 -0.87 -18.47 8.91
N PHE A 127 0.33 -18.31 9.49
CA PHE A 127 1.32 -17.35 9.00
C PHE A 127 1.86 -17.71 7.61
N ALA A 128 2.08 -19.00 7.33
CA ALA A 128 2.52 -19.44 6.01
C ALA A 128 1.50 -19.07 4.92
N VAL A 129 0.19 -19.28 5.17
CA VAL A 129 -0.87 -18.86 4.25
C VAL A 129 -0.97 -17.36 4.16
N THR A 130 -0.92 -16.65 5.27
CA THR A 130 -0.97 -15.18 5.27
C THR A 130 0.16 -14.60 4.44
N SER A 131 1.39 -15.04 4.65
CA SER A 131 2.56 -14.59 3.88
C SER A 131 2.43 -14.96 2.39
N PHE A 132 1.98 -16.18 2.09
CA PHE A 132 1.77 -16.60 0.70
C PHE A 132 0.72 -15.75 -0.01
N LEU A 133 -0.43 -15.51 0.62
CA LEU A 133 -1.49 -14.67 0.05
C LEU A 133 -1.06 -13.20 -0.08
N SER A 134 -0.29 -12.69 0.88
CA SER A 134 0.26 -11.33 0.85
C SER A 134 1.22 -11.08 -0.32
N MET A 135 1.81 -12.12 -0.90
CA MET A 135 2.64 -11.98 -2.12
C MET A 135 1.81 -11.63 -3.36
N TRP A 136 0.51 -11.96 -3.40
CA TRP A 136 -0.37 -11.80 -4.56
C TRP A 136 -1.46 -10.76 -4.34
N MET A 137 -1.83 -10.53 -3.09
CA MET A 137 -2.89 -9.61 -2.68
C MET A 137 -2.31 -8.40 -1.96
N SER A 138 -3.09 -7.33 -1.83
CA SER A 138 -2.67 -6.23 -0.97
C SER A 138 -2.67 -6.66 0.50
N ASN A 139 -1.72 -6.16 1.30
CA ASN A 139 -1.63 -6.44 2.73
C ASN A 139 -2.94 -6.13 3.46
N THR A 140 -3.63 -5.05 3.07
CA THR A 140 -4.94 -4.68 3.63
C THR A 140 -6.01 -5.74 3.35
N ALA A 141 -6.08 -6.25 2.12
CA ALA A 141 -7.05 -7.28 1.76
C ALA A 141 -6.73 -8.61 2.46
N THR A 142 -5.45 -9.00 2.50
CA THR A 142 -5.00 -10.20 3.22
C THR A 142 -5.32 -10.10 4.70
N THR A 143 -5.01 -8.97 5.34
CA THR A 143 -5.30 -8.72 6.76
C THR A 143 -6.79 -8.79 7.04
N ALA A 144 -7.62 -8.09 6.25
CA ALA A 144 -9.07 -8.10 6.42
C ALA A 144 -9.69 -9.50 6.31
N MET A 145 -9.15 -10.35 5.43
CA MET A 145 -9.59 -11.73 5.25
C MET A 145 -9.10 -12.64 6.37
N MET A 146 -7.86 -12.48 6.82
CA MET A 146 -7.23 -13.39 7.79
C MET A 146 -7.64 -13.10 9.23
N ILE A 147 -8.06 -11.86 9.58
CA ILE A 147 -8.52 -11.53 10.94
C ILE A 147 -9.68 -12.41 11.42
N PRO A 148 -10.79 -12.61 10.69
CA PRO A 148 -11.86 -13.52 11.10
C PRO A 148 -11.37 -14.96 11.32
N ILE A 149 -10.43 -15.41 10.50
CA ILE A 149 -9.84 -16.75 10.59
C ILE A 149 -8.98 -16.87 11.86
N ALA A 150 -8.14 -15.84 12.15
CA ALA A 150 -7.36 -15.77 13.38
C ALA A 150 -8.24 -15.84 14.63
N VAL A 151 -9.36 -15.12 14.61
CA VAL A 151 -10.34 -15.12 15.72
C VAL A 151 -11.00 -16.48 15.89
N ALA A 152 -11.36 -17.15 14.80
CA ALA A 152 -11.97 -18.47 14.83
C ALA A 152 -10.98 -19.58 15.26
N LEU A 153 -9.69 -19.44 14.88
CA LEU A 153 -8.66 -20.43 15.15
C LEU A 153 -8.34 -20.58 16.63
N VAL A 154 -8.30 -19.50 17.36
CA VAL A 154 -7.80 -19.47 18.75
C VAL A 154 -8.94 -19.36 19.79
N GLY A 155 -10.14 -18.98 19.37
CA GLY A 155 -11.25 -18.76 20.27
C GLY A 155 -11.00 -17.63 21.29
N SER A 156 -11.83 -17.58 22.32
CA SER A 156 -11.71 -16.60 23.41
C SER A 156 -10.78 -17.05 24.55
N GLU A 157 -10.40 -18.31 24.57
CA GLU A 157 -9.63 -18.92 25.67
C GLU A 157 -8.17 -18.47 25.73
N TYR A 158 -7.59 -18.03 24.61
CA TYR A 158 -6.18 -17.63 24.51
C TYR A 158 -6.02 -16.18 23.99
N PRO A 159 -6.33 -15.16 24.80
CA PRO A 159 -6.37 -13.77 24.32
C PRO A 159 -5.02 -13.27 23.82
N LYS A 160 -3.91 -13.66 24.44
CA LYS A 160 -2.56 -13.27 24.01
C LYS A 160 -2.20 -13.84 22.63
N MET A 161 -2.55 -15.09 22.38
CA MET A 161 -2.31 -15.75 21.08
C MET A 161 -3.19 -15.13 19.99
N ARG A 162 -4.44 -14.82 20.29
CA ARG A 162 -5.35 -14.11 19.40
C ARG A 162 -4.78 -12.76 18.98
N THR A 163 -4.31 -11.97 19.95
CA THR A 163 -3.67 -10.67 19.66
C THR A 163 -2.42 -10.85 18.81
N MET A 164 -1.57 -11.84 19.11
CA MET A 164 -0.37 -12.17 18.33
C MET A 164 -0.73 -12.52 16.87
N LEU A 165 -1.76 -13.32 16.64
CA LEU A 165 -2.19 -13.67 15.27
C LEU A 165 -2.73 -12.46 14.52
N ILE A 166 -3.57 -11.63 15.17
CA ILE A 166 -4.13 -10.42 14.54
C ILE A 166 -3.02 -9.44 14.19
N LEU A 167 -2.10 -9.15 15.10
CA LEU A 167 -0.98 -8.26 14.83
C LEU A 167 -0.06 -8.85 13.76
N GLY A 168 0.22 -10.15 13.82
CA GLY A 168 1.07 -10.83 12.86
C GLY A 168 0.54 -10.80 11.43
N THR A 169 -0.78 -10.73 11.20
CA THR A 169 -1.34 -10.58 9.86
C THR A 169 -0.99 -9.25 9.20
N ALA A 170 -0.74 -8.21 9.99
CA ALA A 170 -0.35 -6.90 9.48
C ALA A 170 1.14 -6.85 9.04
N TYR A 171 1.95 -7.81 9.49
CA TYR A 171 3.40 -7.88 9.22
C TYR A 171 3.79 -9.03 8.28
N ALA A 172 2.88 -9.90 7.92
CA ALA A 172 3.10 -11.01 7.00
C ALA A 172 2.77 -10.63 5.57
#